data_6c7dd879df311ec4c8e860039332bd6c
#
_entry.id   6c7dd879df311ec4c8e860039332bd6c
#
_cell.length_a   1.000
_cell.length_b   1.000
_cell.length_c   1.000
_cell.angle_alpha   90.00
_cell.angle_beta   90.00
_cell.angle_gamma   90.00
#
_symmetry.space_group_name_H-M   'P 1'
#
loop_
_entity.id
_entity.type
_entity.pdbx_description
1 polymer ?
#
loop_
_entity_poly.entity_id
_entity_poly.type
_entity_poly.pdbx_seq_one_letter_code
_entity_poly.pdbx_strand_id
1 'polypeptide(L)'
;MGMAVGLMVGIILVIILLKFANKDKKIKTDYDERQKAIKNKGYVIGFYTMVGLLAIESLASVAGFSFPVPGFAVYFADIIIGVTVMCGYAIWNGVYWGMNNDPKRYAIIFAIAIALNIIPIVGGIKGGHSLMSADPLDSLPLFNVIVLAMFAVILVIMLIRYIADKLEDKEG
;
A
#
# COMPACT_ATOMS: atom_id res chain seq x y z
N MET A 1 14.99 -5.69 -21.02
CA MET A 1 14.58 -7.06 -20.71
C MET A 1 15.07 -7.53 -19.34
N GLY A 2 16.33 -7.35 -18.93
CA GLY A 2 16.87 -7.86 -17.65
C GLY A 2 16.14 -7.38 -16.38
N MET A 3 15.66 -6.13 -16.36
CA MET A 3 14.98 -5.57 -15.18
C MET A 3 13.60 -6.19 -14.95
N ALA A 4 12.79 -6.39 -16.00
CA ALA A 4 11.48 -7.03 -15.88
C ALA A 4 11.62 -8.48 -15.37
N VAL A 5 12.62 -9.22 -15.89
CA VAL A 5 12.95 -10.56 -15.42
C VAL A 5 13.42 -10.52 -13.97
N GLY A 6 14.30 -9.58 -13.60
CA GLY A 6 14.76 -9.40 -12.22
C GLY A 6 13.63 -9.11 -11.24
N LEU A 7 12.67 -8.27 -11.63
CA LEU A 7 11.49 -7.95 -10.82
C LEU A 7 10.57 -9.15 -10.65
N MET A 8 10.31 -9.91 -11.72
CA MET A 8 9.53 -11.15 -11.65
C MET A 8 10.21 -12.19 -10.76
N VAL A 9 11.51 -12.40 -10.90
CA VAL A 9 12.29 -13.31 -10.05
C VAL A 9 12.25 -12.84 -8.59
N GLY A 10 12.38 -11.54 -8.33
CA GLY A 10 12.28 -10.96 -7.00
C GLY A 10 10.92 -11.23 -6.36
N ILE A 11 9.81 -11.01 -7.07
CA ILE A 11 8.46 -11.31 -6.59
C ILE A 11 8.30 -12.81 -6.27
N ILE A 12 8.75 -13.69 -7.16
CA ILE A 12 8.68 -15.14 -6.95
C ILE A 12 9.48 -15.54 -5.71
N LEU A 13 10.69 -15.00 -5.53
CA LEU A 13 11.52 -15.25 -4.35
C LEU A 13 10.83 -14.79 -3.06
N VAL A 14 10.22 -13.60 -3.05
CA VAL A 14 9.46 -13.09 -1.89
C VAL A 14 8.29 -14.01 -1.57
N ILE A 15 7.53 -14.48 -2.56
CA ILE A 15 6.42 -15.41 -2.36
C ILE A 15 6.92 -16.73 -1.77
N ILE A 16 8.04 -17.25 -2.27
CA ILE A 16 8.66 -18.48 -1.76
C ILE A 16 9.12 -18.30 -0.31
N LEU A 17 9.82 -17.18 -0.01
CA LEU A 17 10.28 -16.86 1.35
C LEU A 17 9.12 -16.72 2.32
N LEU A 18 8.04 -16.06 1.92
CA LEU A 18 6.83 -15.93 2.74
C LEU A 18 6.16 -17.29 2.99
N LYS A 19 6.13 -18.19 2.00
CA LYS A 19 5.64 -19.56 2.18
C LYS A 19 6.51 -20.36 3.16
N PHE A 20 7.82 -20.25 3.06
CA PHE A 20 8.74 -20.92 3.99
C PHE A 20 8.65 -20.34 5.41
N ALA A 21 8.62 -19.03 5.56
CA ALA A 21 8.45 -18.34 6.85
C ALA A 21 7.12 -18.71 7.54
N ASN A 22 6.09 -19.03 6.76
CA ASN A 22 4.76 -19.41 7.27
C ASN A 22 4.55 -20.92 7.42
N LYS A 23 5.60 -21.74 7.20
CA LYS A 23 5.53 -23.21 7.27
C LYS A 23 5.03 -23.71 8.63
N ASP A 24 5.38 -23.04 9.72
CA ASP A 24 4.99 -23.39 11.07
C ASP A 24 3.64 -22.79 11.51
N LYS A 25 2.91 -22.15 10.61
CA LYS A 25 1.62 -21.46 10.88
C LYS A 25 1.67 -20.44 12.03
N LYS A 26 2.85 -20.06 12.50
CA LYS A 26 3.06 -19.10 13.61
C LYS A 26 2.71 -17.65 13.24
N ILE A 27 2.64 -17.36 11.92
CA ILE A 27 2.28 -16.03 11.39
C ILE A 27 0.80 -16.00 10.93
N LYS A 28 0.03 -17.07 11.26
CA LYS A 28 -1.37 -17.11 10.87
C LYS A 28 -2.18 -16.15 11.72
N THR A 29 -2.61 -15.08 11.12
CA THR A 29 -3.57 -14.15 11.72
C THR A 29 -4.94 -14.84 11.74
N ASP A 30 -5.48 -15.10 12.92
CA ASP A 30 -6.82 -15.66 13.05
C ASP A 30 -7.84 -14.53 12.96
N TYR A 31 -8.83 -14.71 12.08
CA TYR A 31 -9.96 -13.82 11.90
C TYR A 31 -11.23 -14.61 12.19
N ASP A 32 -12.13 -14.02 12.96
CA ASP A 32 -13.49 -14.53 13.11
C ASP A 32 -14.33 -14.31 11.82
N GLU A 33 -15.55 -14.87 11.78
CA GLU A 33 -16.40 -14.78 10.59
C GLU A 33 -16.80 -13.33 10.28
N ARG A 34 -17.03 -12.49 11.29
CA ARG A 34 -17.34 -11.07 11.13
C ARG A 34 -16.14 -10.34 10.54
N GLN A 35 -14.96 -10.58 11.08
CA GLN A 35 -13.72 -9.96 10.61
C GLN A 35 -13.42 -10.36 9.16
N LYS A 36 -13.63 -11.62 8.79
CA LYS A 36 -13.51 -12.10 7.40
C LYS A 36 -14.47 -11.39 6.47
N ALA A 37 -15.74 -11.23 6.88
CA ALA A 37 -16.76 -10.53 6.08
C ALA A 37 -16.38 -9.06 5.85
N ILE A 38 -15.92 -8.35 6.89
CA ILE A 38 -15.47 -6.96 6.78
C ILE A 38 -14.25 -6.87 5.86
N LYS A 39 -13.28 -7.77 6.01
CA LYS A 39 -12.09 -7.81 5.18
C LYS A 39 -12.41 -8.06 3.71
N ASN A 40 -13.32 -9.01 3.42
CA ASN A 40 -13.79 -9.27 2.06
C ASN A 40 -14.48 -8.04 1.46
N LYS A 41 -15.28 -7.31 2.25
CA LYS A 41 -15.89 -6.04 1.81
C LYS A 41 -14.81 -5.00 1.51
N GLY A 42 -13.75 -4.91 2.31
CA GLY A 42 -12.59 -4.05 2.06
C GLY A 42 -11.91 -4.36 0.71
N TYR A 43 -11.71 -5.65 0.39
CA TYR A 43 -11.18 -6.05 -0.93
C TYR A 43 -12.07 -5.59 -2.08
N VAL A 44 -13.39 -5.76 -1.95
CA VAL A 44 -14.37 -5.33 -2.97
C VAL A 44 -14.31 -3.81 -3.17
N ILE A 45 -14.30 -3.04 -2.08
CA ILE A 45 -14.21 -1.57 -2.14
C ILE A 45 -12.89 -1.14 -2.80
N GLY A 46 -11.75 -1.69 -2.38
CA GLY A 46 -10.45 -1.40 -2.97
C GLY A 46 -10.38 -1.74 -4.46
N PHE A 47 -10.92 -2.89 -4.85
CA PHE A 47 -11.01 -3.30 -6.26
C PHE A 47 -11.82 -2.32 -7.10
N TYR A 48 -13.03 -1.97 -6.67
CA TYR A 48 -13.86 -1.02 -7.41
C TYR A 48 -13.29 0.39 -7.41
N THR A 49 -12.53 0.78 -6.39
CA THR A 49 -11.78 2.04 -6.40
C THR A 49 -10.74 2.05 -7.53
N MET A 50 -9.93 0.98 -7.66
CA MET A 50 -8.96 0.86 -8.76
C MET A 50 -9.66 0.88 -10.12
N VAL A 51 -10.73 0.11 -10.30
CA VAL A 51 -11.50 0.06 -11.55
C VAL A 51 -12.09 1.44 -11.90
N GLY A 52 -12.60 2.15 -10.90
CA GLY A 52 -13.15 3.50 -11.07
C GLY A 52 -12.09 4.51 -11.50
N LEU A 53 -10.90 4.47 -10.89
CA LEU A 53 -9.78 5.34 -11.26
C LEU A 53 -9.32 5.07 -12.69
N LEU A 54 -9.09 3.82 -13.06
CA LEU A 54 -8.72 3.41 -14.43
C LEU A 54 -9.78 3.84 -15.46
N ALA A 55 -11.08 3.76 -15.11
CA ALA A 55 -12.16 4.22 -16.00
C ALA A 55 -12.12 5.74 -16.19
N ILE A 56 -11.90 6.51 -15.11
CA ILE A 56 -11.75 7.97 -15.16
C ILE A 56 -10.55 8.36 -16.02
N GLU A 57 -9.41 7.70 -15.83
CA GLU A 57 -8.21 7.94 -16.66
C GLU A 57 -8.43 7.64 -18.13
N SER A 58 -9.10 6.52 -18.41
CA SER A 58 -9.44 6.16 -19.79
C SER A 58 -10.32 7.22 -20.45
N LEU A 59 -11.34 7.72 -19.75
CA LEU A 59 -12.21 8.80 -20.23
C LEU A 59 -11.44 10.13 -20.40
N ALA A 60 -10.57 10.47 -19.44
CA ALA A 60 -9.72 11.66 -19.50
C ALA A 60 -8.80 11.60 -20.71
N SER A 61 -8.18 10.44 -20.99
CA SER A 61 -7.33 10.23 -22.14
C SER A 61 -8.09 10.41 -23.46
N VAL A 62 -9.32 9.87 -23.58
CA VAL A 62 -10.19 10.08 -24.75
C VAL A 62 -10.56 11.57 -24.92
N ALA A 63 -10.73 12.30 -23.83
CA ALA A 63 -10.99 13.74 -23.83
C ALA A 63 -9.74 14.60 -24.13
N GLY A 64 -8.57 13.99 -24.35
CA GLY A 64 -7.32 14.68 -24.63
C GLY A 64 -6.61 15.24 -23.39
N PHE A 65 -7.03 14.86 -22.19
CA PHE A 65 -6.33 15.19 -20.95
C PHE A 65 -5.09 14.31 -20.79
N SER A 66 -3.95 14.93 -20.44
CA SER A 66 -2.73 14.23 -20.03
C SER A 66 -2.37 14.61 -18.60
N PHE A 67 -2.05 13.62 -17.77
CA PHE A 67 -1.55 13.89 -16.44
C PHE A 67 -0.11 14.40 -16.51
N PRO A 68 0.29 15.36 -15.63
CA PRO A 68 1.64 15.91 -15.62
C PRO A 68 2.69 14.96 -15.00
N VAL A 69 2.40 13.67 -14.99
CA VAL A 69 3.26 12.59 -14.46
C VAL A 69 3.35 11.46 -15.48
N PRO A 70 4.44 10.67 -15.46
CA PRO A 70 4.57 9.53 -16.36
C PRO A 70 3.39 8.54 -16.21
N GLY A 71 2.83 8.05 -17.33
CA GLY A 71 1.64 7.19 -17.33
C GLY A 71 1.78 5.93 -16.46
N PHE A 72 2.96 5.32 -16.43
CA PHE A 72 3.20 4.15 -15.56
C PHE A 72 3.07 4.49 -14.05
N ALA A 73 3.41 5.73 -13.65
CA ALA A 73 3.27 6.18 -12.27
C ALA A 73 1.79 6.40 -11.90
N VAL A 74 0.96 6.83 -12.85
CA VAL A 74 -0.48 6.97 -12.68
C VAL A 74 -1.10 5.60 -12.39
N TYR A 75 -0.85 4.60 -13.24
CA TYR A 75 -1.36 3.23 -13.03
C TYR A 75 -0.87 2.60 -11.72
N PHE A 76 0.38 2.87 -11.35
CA PHE A 76 0.91 2.41 -10.07
C PHE A 76 0.21 3.09 -8.90
N ALA A 77 -0.04 4.41 -9.01
CA ALA A 77 -0.78 5.15 -8.00
C ALA A 77 -2.20 4.62 -7.80
N ASP A 78 -2.91 4.23 -8.87
CA ASP A 78 -4.24 3.64 -8.79
C ASP A 78 -4.26 2.35 -7.98
N ILE A 79 -3.27 1.49 -8.20
CA ILE A 79 -3.11 0.25 -7.42
C ILE A 79 -2.89 0.60 -5.95
N ILE A 80 -1.98 1.54 -5.66
CA ILE A 80 -1.65 1.95 -4.30
C ILE A 80 -2.84 2.64 -3.62
N ILE A 81 -3.63 3.46 -4.32
CA ILE A 81 -4.86 4.07 -3.79
C ILE A 81 -5.88 2.98 -3.43
N GLY A 82 -6.11 2.00 -4.32
CA GLY A 82 -7.02 0.90 -4.04
C GLY A 82 -6.60 0.09 -2.80
N VAL A 83 -5.31 -0.21 -2.66
CA VAL A 83 -4.75 -0.88 -1.48
C VAL A 83 -4.92 0.00 -0.23
N THR A 84 -4.67 1.31 -0.33
CA THR A 84 -4.83 2.24 0.78
C THR A 84 -6.27 2.29 1.28
N VAL A 85 -7.25 2.34 0.37
CA VAL A 85 -8.68 2.33 0.68
C VAL A 85 -9.08 1.01 1.35
N MET A 86 -8.61 -0.13 0.83
CA MET A 86 -8.81 -1.45 1.43
C MET A 86 -8.27 -1.51 2.86
N CYS A 87 -7.02 -1.09 3.07
CA CYS A 87 -6.39 -1.07 4.39
C CYS A 87 -7.09 -0.09 5.33
N GLY A 88 -7.41 1.11 4.85
CA GLY A 88 -8.13 2.12 5.62
C GLY A 88 -9.50 1.63 6.10
N TYR A 89 -10.26 0.95 5.22
CA TYR A 89 -11.53 0.33 5.58
C TYR A 89 -11.35 -0.75 6.67
N ALA A 90 -10.33 -1.59 6.55
CA ALA A 90 -10.05 -2.63 7.53
C ALA A 90 -9.63 -2.05 8.90
N ILE A 91 -8.80 -0.99 8.90
CA ILE A 91 -8.37 -0.28 10.12
C ILE A 91 -9.57 0.37 10.81
N TRP A 92 -10.39 1.09 10.03
CA TRP A 92 -11.57 1.79 10.56
C TRP A 92 -12.55 0.85 11.25
N ASN A 93 -12.70 -0.37 10.72
CA ASN A 93 -13.58 -1.40 11.29
C ASN A 93 -12.88 -2.30 12.32
N GLY A 94 -11.65 -2.00 12.73
CA GLY A 94 -10.92 -2.72 13.77
C GLY A 94 -10.49 -4.14 13.40
N VAL A 95 -10.46 -4.48 12.09
CA VAL A 95 -10.16 -5.85 11.64
C VAL A 95 -8.79 -6.00 10.97
N TYR A 96 -8.00 -4.94 10.94
CA TYR A 96 -6.71 -4.96 10.26
C TYR A 96 -5.72 -5.92 10.93
N TRP A 97 -5.70 -5.95 12.26
CA TRP A 97 -4.69 -6.70 13.02
C TRP A 97 -5.03 -8.17 13.24
N GLY A 98 -6.31 -8.57 13.17
CA GLY A 98 -6.78 -9.89 13.60
C GLY A 98 -6.78 -10.03 15.14
N MET A 99 -7.24 -11.18 15.63
CA MET A 99 -7.47 -11.41 17.07
C MET A 99 -6.18 -11.61 17.88
N ASN A 100 -5.11 -12.10 17.26
CA ASN A 100 -3.87 -12.53 17.96
C ASN A 100 -2.63 -11.73 17.58
N ASN A 101 -2.80 -10.53 17.02
CA ASN A 101 -1.67 -9.68 16.63
C ASN A 101 -1.53 -8.44 17.52
N ASP A 102 -0.29 -8.14 17.88
CA ASP A 102 0.07 -6.96 18.65
C ASP A 102 0.23 -5.73 17.73
N PRO A 103 -0.53 -4.65 17.93
CA PRO A 103 -0.39 -3.41 17.16
C PRO A 103 1.04 -2.85 17.13
N LYS A 104 1.83 -3.07 18.19
CA LYS A 104 3.23 -2.61 18.27
C LYS A 104 4.11 -3.25 17.21
N ARG A 105 3.89 -4.54 16.90
CA ARG A 105 4.65 -5.23 15.83
C ARG A 105 4.40 -4.59 14.47
N TYR A 106 3.16 -4.19 14.19
CA TYR A 106 2.82 -3.53 12.94
C TYR A 106 3.40 -2.12 12.85
N ALA A 107 3.44 -1.38 13.97
CA ALA A 107 4.11 -0.08 14.01
C ALA A 107 5.60 -0.20 13.66
N ILE A 108 6.29 -1.24 14.17
CA ILE A 108 7.68 -1.51 13.82
C ILE A 108 7.82 -1.87 12.33
N ILE A 109 6.94 -2.74 11.81
CA ILE A 109 6.95 -3.11 10.38
C ILE A 109 6.74 -1.89 9.50
N PHE A 110 5.81 -0.99 9.85
CA PHE A 110 5.59 0.26 9.12
C PHE A 110 6.79 1.20 9.20
N ALA A 111 7.41 1.35 10.36
CA ALA A 111 8.61 2.16 10.51
C ALA A 111 9.77 1.64 9.63
N ILE A 112 9.97 0.33 9.58
CA ILE A 112 10.95 -0.31 8.70
C ILE A 112 10.59 -0.07 7.22
N ALA A 113 9.32 -0.27 6.85
CA ALA A 113 8.86 -0.06 5.47
C ALA A 113 9.04 1.40 5.03
N ILE A 114 8.75 2.38 5.90
CA ILE A 114 8.99 3.80 5.65
C ILE A 114 10.50 4.05 5.43
N ALA A 115 11.35 3.55 6.32
CA ALA A 115 12.80 3.70 6.18
C ALA A 115 13.34 3.09 4.86
N LEU A 116 12.86 1.89 4.50
CA LEU A 116 13.22 1.22 3.25
C LEU A 116 12.77 1.99 2.00
N ASN A 117 11.71 2.80 2.09
CA ASN A 117 11.28 3.65 0.97
C ASN A 117 12.00 5.00 0.93
N ILE A 118 12.43 5.55 2.07
CA ILE A 118 13.19 6.81 2.11
C ILE A 118 14.59 6.63 1.51
N ILE A 119 15.26 5.51 1.78
CA ILE A 119 16.63 5.25 1.31
C ILE A 119 16.75 5.36 -0.23
N PRO A 120 15.92 4.66 -1.04
CA PRO A 120 15.97 4.79 -2.49
C PRO A 120 15.60 6.18 -3.00
N ILE A 121 14.70 6.91 -2.33
CA ILE A 121 14.34 8.29 -2.70
C ILE A 121 15.58 9.19 -2.57
N VAL A 122 16.22 9.17 -1.41
CA VAL A 122 17.41 10.01 -1.15
C VAL A 122 18.57 9.59 -2.05
N GLY A 123 18.79 8.29 -2.22
CA GLY A 123 19.83 7.74 -3.08
C GLY A 123 19.62 8.12 -4.54
N GLY A 124 18.39 7.99 -5.04
CA GLY A 124 18.03 8.33 -6.41
C GLY A 124 18.20 9.81 -6.71
N ILE A 125 17.71 10.70 -5.84
CA ILE A 125 17.86 12.16 -6.00
C ILE A 125 19.34 12.55 -5.98
N LYS A 126 20.15 11.99 -5.08
CA LYS A 126 21.61 12.23 -5.04
C LYS A 126 22.32 11.67 -6.27
N GLY A 127 21.83 10.59 -6.85
CA GLY A 127 22.33 9.98 -8.08
C GLY A 127 21.93 10.73 -9.36
N GLY A 128 21.17 11.83 -9.24
CA GLY A 128 20.73 12.62 -10.38
C GLY A 128 19.49 12.11 -11.10
N HIS A 129 18.78 11.11 -10.51
CA HIS A 129 17.53 10.61 -11.06
C HIS A 129 16.40 11.64 -10.91
N SER A 130 15.55 11.73 -11.94
CA SER A 130 14.43 12.66 -11.97
C SER A 130 13.13 11.96 -11.54
N LEU A 131 12.37 12.58 -10.64
CA LEU A 131 11.05 12.08 -10.25
C LEU A 131 10.02 12.10 -11.40
N MET A 132 10.24 12.97 -12.39
CA MET A 132 9.29 13.22 -13.48
C MET A 132 9.82 12.79 -14.85
N SER A 133 10.82 11.90 -14.89
CA SER A 133 11.32 11.35 -16.14
C SER A 133 10.30 10.44 -16.80
N ALA A 134 10.20 10.48 -18.13
CA ALA A 134 9.41 9.53 -18.90
C ALA A 134 10.05 8.12 -18.90
N ASP A 135 11.34 8.01 -18.58
CA ASP A 135 12.01 6.72 -18.40
C ASP A 135 11.67 6.14 -17.02
N PRO A 136 11.05 4.95 -16.95
CA PRO A 136 10.71 4.29 -15.70
C PRO A 136 11.92 4.02 -14.80
N LEU A 137 13.10 3.79 -15.38
CA LEU A 137 14.33 3.53 -14.64
C LEU A 137 14.85 4.78 -13.92
N ASP A 138 14.74 5.92 -14.60
CA ASP A 138 15.15 7.20 -14.06
C ASP A 138 14.16 7.70 -12.98
N SER A 139 12.90 7.30 -13.10
CA SER A 139 11.80 7.67 -12.18
C SER A 139 11.58 6.67 -11.04
N LEU A 140 12.47 5.72 -10.80
CA LEU A 140 12.34 4.75 -9.69
C LEU A 140 12.06 5.40 -8.33
N PRO A 141 12.64 6.57 -7.97
CA PRO A 141 12.31 7.22 -6.70
C PRO A 141 10.84 7.62 -6.58
N LEU A 142 10.13 7.90 -7.69
CA LEU A 142 8.71 8.25 -7.67
C LEU A 142 7.82 7.12 -7.14
N PHE A 143 8.13 5.86 -7.48
CA PHE A 143 7.40 4.71 -6.94
C PHE A 143 7.50 4.65 -5.41
N ASN A 144 8.69 4.91 -4.88
CA ASN A 144 8.91 4.94 -3.43
C ASN A 144 8.18 6.12 -2.77
N VAL A 145 8.07 7.28 -3.44
CA VAL A 145 7.30 8.43 -2.95
C VAL A 145 5.81 8.08 -2.87
N ILE A 146 5.25 7.41 -3.90
CA ILE A 146 3.84 6.98 -3.91
C ILE A 146 3.58 5.98 -2.77
N VAL A 147 4.46 5.01 -2.57
CA VAL A 147 4.35 4.04 -1.46
C VAL A 147 4.48 4.74 -0.09
N LEU A 148 5.38 5.70 0.04
CA LEU A 148 5.55 6.49 1.27
C LEU A 148 4.28 7.30 1.58
N ALA A 149 3.65 7.90 0.57
CA ALA A 149 2.38 8.60 0.72
C ALA A 149 1.27 7.65 1.23
N MET A 150 1.21 6.42 0.71
CA MET A 150 0.30 5.39 1.22
C MET A 150 0.51 5.13 2.72
N PHE A 151 1.76 4.91 3.14
CA PHE A 151 2.05 4.67 4.56
C PHE A 151 1.67 5.88 5.43
N ALA A 152 1.91 7.10 4.96
CA ALA A 152 1.51 8.31 5.67
C ALA A 152 -0.01 8.38 5.87
N VAL A 153 -0.79 8.10 4.82
CA VAL A 153 -2.27 8.07 4.90
C VAL A 153 -2.74 6.97 5.87
N ILE A 154 -2.17 5.77 5.79
CA ILE A 154 -2.51 4.67 6.70
C ILE A 154 -2.22 5.06 8.16
N LEU A 155 -1.06 5.68 8.44
CA LEU A 155 -0.73 6.14 9.79
C LEU A 155 -1.70 7.20 10.30
N VAL A 156 -2.14 8.12 9.44
CA VAL A 156 -3.15 9.13 9.79
C VAL A 156 -4.48 8.46 10.14
N ILE A 157 -4.94 7.49 9.33
CA ILE A 157 -6.18 6.73 9.61
C ILE A 157 -6.07 5.98 10.93
N MET A 158 -4.93 5.34 11.20
CA MET A 158 -4.67 4.64 12.47
C MET A 158 -4.73 5.60 13.67
N LEU A 159 -4.12 6.78 13.54
CA LEU A 159 -4.12 7.78 14.60
C LEU A 159 -5.53 8.30 14.88
N ILE A 160 -6.29 8.62 13.83
CA ILE A 160 -7.68 9.08 13.96
C ILE A 160 -8.52 7.99 14.68
N ARG A 161 -8.39 6.73 14.25
CA ARG A 161 -9.13 5.61 14.89
C ARG A 161 -8.72 5.43 16.35
N TYR A 162 -7.44 5.47 16.66
CA TYR A 162 -6.95 5.40 18.03
C TYR A 162 -7.51 6.51 18.93
N ILE A 163 -7.59 7.75 18.40
CA ILE A 163 -8.17 8.88 19.15
C ILE A 163 -9.67 8.66 19.35
N ALA A 164 -10.40 8.19 18.32
CA ALA A 164 -11.82 7.91 18.40
C ALA A 164 -12.13 6.85 19.46
N ASP A 165 -11.42 5.71 19.45
CA ASP A 165 -11.56 4.65 20.45
C ASP A 165 -11.34 5.17 21.88
N LYS A 166 -10.30 6.02 22.06
CA LYS A 166 -9.98 6.59 23.38
C LYS A 166 -11.02 7.60 23.89
N LEU A 167 -11.75 8.24 22.98
CA LEU A 167 -12.85 9.14 23.35
C LEU A 167 -14.10 8.34 23.73
N GLU A 168 -14.43 7.30 22.98
CA GLU A 168 -15.54 6.39 23.28
C GLU A 168 -15.38 5.74 24.68
N ASP A 169 -14.15 5.29 25.05
CA ASP A 169 -13.84 4.72 26.34
C ASP A 169 -13.98 5.69 27.55
N LYS A 170 -14.04 7.01 27.30
CA LYS A 170 -14.19 8.01 28.36
C LYS A 170 -15.64 8.42 28.62
N GLU A 171 -16.53 8.14 27.68
CA GLU A 171 -17.95 8.51 27.75
C GLU A 171 -18.84 7.36 28.28
N GLY A 172 -18.31 6.13 28.38
CA GLY A 172 -18.96 4.93 28.91
C GLY A 172 -18.51 4.59 30.32
#